data_76ebc287fdf256539774fe174e9659e1
#
_entry.id   76ebc287fdf256539774fe174e9659e1
#
_cell.length_a   1.000
_cell.length_b   1.000
_cell.length_c   1.000
_cell.angle_alpha   90.00
_cell.angle_beta   90.00
_cell.angle_gamma   90.00
#
_symmetry.space_group_name_H-M   'P 1'
#
loop_
_entity.id
_entity.type
_entity.pdbx_description
1 polymer ?
#
loop_
_entity_poly.entity_id
_entity_poly.type
_entity_poly.pdbx_seq_one_letter_code
_entity_poly.pdbx_strand_id
1 'polypeptide(L)'
;MAWQSVSFLTDASHAEPVCDALLDVGALSASIEDADAGTPDEQPQFGEPGSLVSSGWNRSRIIVLLEPDADAGALLARACVTAGLTGVPAWTVEEVPEQNWVQLTQSQFDPIRVSERLWIVPSWHSAPDPAAVNLVLDPGMAFGTGSHPTTRLCLEWLERNVHAGCSVLDYGCGSGILAIAAARLGAGSVVGVDIDPLAVEAARANSQRNAVTATFHDSAQPVAGAYDLVVANILSNPLRVLAPAICAHVRSGGRLALSGILREQADEIAEIYGQWLPMQVADCREDWVCLAGTKR
;
A
#
# COMPACT_ATOMS: atom_id res chain seq x y z
N MET A 1 -8.16 -17.15 25.66
CA MET A 1 -9.65 -17.34 25.67
C MET A 1 -10.10 -17.17 24.23
N ALA A 2 -11.05 -17.98 23.76
CA ALA A 2 -11.52 -17.87 22.38
C ALA A 2 -12.67 -16.86 22.32
N TRP A 3 -12.58 -15.90 21.39
CA TRP A 3 -13.67 -14.95 21.10
C TRP A 3 -14.81 -15.67 20.38
N GLN A 4 -16.01 -15.10 20.40
CA GLN A 4 -17.14 -15.63 19.63
C GLN A 4 -17.36 -14.75 18.39
N SER A 5 -17.30 -15.36 17.20
CA SER A 5 -17.73 -14.74 15.95
C SER A 5 -19.15 -15.22 15.63
N VAL A 6 -20.08 -14.29 15.62
CA VAL A 6 -21.48 -14.57 15.32
C VAL A 6 -21.81 -14.03 13.94
N SER A 7 -22.43 -14.83 13.08
CA SER A 7 -22.84 -14.38 11.76
C SER A 7 -24.31 -14.68 11.47
N PHE A 8 -24.99 -13.74 10.79
CA PHE A 8 -26.37 -13.87 10.35
C PHE A 8 -26.62 -13.02 9.10
N LEU A 9 -27.77 -13.27 8.46
CA LEU A 9 -28.17 -12.55 7.24
C LEU A 9 -29.26 -11.54 7.55
N THR A 10 -29.17 -10.37 6.88
CA THR A 10 -30.22 -9.34 6.93
C THR A 10 -30.32 -8.65 5.55
N ASP A 11 -31.31 -7.80 5.38
CA ASP A 11 -31.45 -6.96 4.19
C ASP A 11 -30.72 -5.62 4.34
N ALA A 12 -30.60 -4.90 3.22
CA ALA A 12 -29.90 -3.61 3.17
C ALA A 12 -30.45 -2.57 4.15
N SER A 13 -31.77 -2.57 4.42
CA SER A 13 -32.41 -1.54 5.25
C SER A 13 -32.13 -1.71 6.74
N HIS A 14 -31.75 -2.92 7.18
CA HIS A 14 -31.49 -3.25 8.56
C HIS A 14 -30.00 -3.46 8.86
N ALA A 15 -29.14 -3.54 7.84
CA ALA A 15 -27.71 -3.88 8.01
C ALA A 15 -26.98 -2.87 8.91
N GLU A 16 -27.00 -1.58 8.58
CA GLU A 16 -26.39 -0.54 9.39
C GLU A 16 -27.07 -0.38 10.77
N PRO A 17 -28.42 -0.25 10.85
CA PRO A 17 -29.08 -0.13 12.14
C PRO A 17 -28.80 -1.28 13.13
N VAL A 18 -28.68 -2.52 12.63
CA VAL A 18 -28.40 -3.65 13.51
C VAL A 18 -26.94 -3.69 13.95
N CYS A 19 -25.99 -3.27 13.09
CA CYS A 19 -24.59 -3.13 13.47
C CYS A 19 -24.41 -2.09 14.58
N ASP A 20 -25.01 -0.92 14.42
CA ASP A 20 -24.97 0.14 15.43
C ASP A 20 -25.57 -0.35 16.76
N ALA A 21 -26.74 -0.98 16.70
CA ALA A 21 -27.40 -1.54 17.88
C ALA A 21 -26.56 -2.63 18.57
N LEU A 22 -25.83 -3.45 17.81
CA LEU A 22 -24.92 -4.48 18.34
C LEU A 22 -23.76 -3.87 19.10
N LEU A 23 -23.14 -2.82 18.55
CA LEU A 23 -22.08 -2.09 19.24
C LEU A 23 -22.59 -1.44 20.53
N ASP A 24 -23.79 -0.84 20.51
CA ASP A 24 -24.42 -0.21 21.68
C ASP A 24 -24.74 -1.21 22.80
N VAL A 25 -25.03 -2.48 22.46
CA VAL A 25 -25.33 -3.51 23.47
C VAL A 25 -24.09 -4.28 23.93
N GLY A 26 -22.90 -3.95 23.44
CA GLY A 26 -21.63 -4.45 23.94
C GLY A 26 -20.88 -5.42 23.01
N ALA A 27 -21.20 -5.45 21.71
CA ALA A 27 -20.36 -6.14 20.75
C ALA A 27 -19.00 -5.42 20.62
N LEU A 28 -17.93 -6.18 20.43
CA LEU A 28 -16.58 -5.64 20.25
C LEU A 28 -16.37 -5.04 18.86
N SER A 29 -16.96 -5.68 17.86
CA SER A 29 -17.04 -5.17 16.49
C SER A 29 -18.26 -5.74 15.79
N ALA A 30 -18.77 -5.01 14.80
CA ALA A 30 -19.80 -5.47 13.87
C ALA A 30 -19.40 -5.00 12.47
N SER A 31 -19.45 -5.91 11.49
CA SER A 31 -19.13 -5.62 10.09
C SER A 31 -20.22 -6.14 9.17
N ILE A 32 -20.36 -5.48 8.02
CA ILE A 32 -21.31 -5.82 6.97
C ILE A 32 -20.53 -6.33 5.78
N GLU A 33 -20.88 -7.50 5.29
CA GLU A 33 -20.29 -8.10 4.10
C GLU A 33 -21.40 -8.46 3.08
N ASP A 34 -21.00 -8.58 1.80
CA ASP A 34 -21.90 -9.14 0.79
C ASP A 34 -22.16 -10.61 1.10
N ALA A 35 -23.44 -10.95 1.28
CA ALA A 35 -23.84 -12.35 1.49
C ALA A 35 -23.64 -13.21 0.24
N ASP A 36 -23.56 -12.57 -0.93
CA ASP A 36 -23.44 -13.20 -2.23
C ASP A 36 -22.01 -13.10 -2.81
N ALA A 37 -21.03 -12.64 -2.01
CA ALA A 37 -19.62 -12.56 -2.39
C ALA A 37 -19.08 -13.89 -2.95
N GLY A 38 -18.38 -13.84 -4.09
CA GLY A 38 -17.85 -15.00 -4.80
C GLY A 38 -18.91 -15.78 -5.61
N THR A 39 -20.13 -15.27 -5.72
CA THR A 39 -21.20 -15.85 -6.53
C THR A 39 -21.51 -14.97 -7.75
N PRO A 40 -22.29 -15.48 -8.76
CA PRO A 40 -22.74 -14.65 -9.87
C PRO A 40 -23.63 -13.46 -9.48
N ASP A 41 -24.17 -13.46 -8.26
CA ASP A 41 -25.06 -12.41 -7.72
C ASP A 41 -24.30 -11.38 -6.89
N GLU A 42 -22.96 -11.47 -6.81
CA GLU A 42 -22.10 -10.51 -6.12
C GLU A 42 -22.29 -9.08 -6.67
N GLN A 43 -22.47 -8.12 -5.78
CA GLN A 43 -22.65 -6.71 -6.13
C GLN A 43 -21.46 -5.88 -5.65
N PRO A 44 -20.58 -5.39 -6.56
CA PRO A 44 -19.48 -4.54 -6.19
C PRO A 44 -19.99 -3.19 -5.64
N GLN A 45 -19.48 -2.79 -4.46
CA GLN A 45 -19.81 -1.49 -3.82
C GLN A 45 -18.83 -0.37 -4.20
N PHE A 46 -17.80 -0.70 -4.99
CA PHE A 46 -16.80 0.27 -5.44
C PHE A 46 -17.09 0.67 -6.88
N GLY A 47 -17.35 1.95 -7.09
CA GLY A 47 -17.49 2.57 -8.40
C GLY A 47 -16.55 3.77 -8.55
N GLU A 48 -16.34 4.21 -9.79
CA GLU A 48 -15.59 5.46 -10.03
C GLU A 48 -16.31 6.66 -9.39
N PRO A 49 -15.58 7.74 -9.00
CA PRO A 49 -16.19 8.95 -8.48
C PRO A 49 -17.24 9.51 -9.44
N GLY A 50 -18.52 9.48 -9.01
CA GLY A 50 -19.66 9.93 -9.81
C GLY A 50 -20.60 8.81 -10.29
N SER A 51 -20.27 7.55 -10.07
CA SER A 51 -21.22 6.45 -10.24
C SER A 51 -22.21 6.41 -9.06
N LEU A 52 -23.50 6.25 -9.37
CA LEU A 52 -24.53 5.99 -8.35
C LEU A 52 -24.35 4.56 -7.84
N VAL A 53 -23.61 4.39 -6.76
CA VAL A 53 -23.51 3.11 -6.05
C VAL A 53 -24.74 3.02 -5.14
N SER A 54 -25.46 1.89 -5.17
CA SER A 54 -26.55 1.63 -4.23
C SER A 54 -25.97 1.61 -2.81
N SER A 55 -26.66 2.21 -1.85
CA SER A 55 -26.27 2.20 -0.46
C SER A 55 -26.54 0.82 0.17
N GLY A 56 -25.56 -0.08 0.09
CA GLY A 56 -25.61 -1.41 0.70
C GLY A 56 -25.98 -2.56 -0.24
N TRP A 57 -25.69 -3.79 0.19
CA TRP A 57 -26.02 -5.02 -0.53
C TRP A 57 -27.46 -5.45 -0.24
N ASN A 58 -28.17 -5.95 -1.23
CA ASN A 58 -29.55 -6.43 -1.09
C ASN A 58 -29.66 -7.54 -0.03
N ARG A 59 -28.62 -8.36 0.08
CA ARG A 59 -28.45 -9.38 1.12
C ARG A 59 -27.11 -9.13 1.81
N SER A 60 -27.17 -8.76 3.07
CA SER A 60 -25.99 -8.47 3.88
C SER A 60 -25.75 -9.57 4.88
N ARG A 61 -24.48 -9.97 5.02
CA ARG A 61 -24.01 -10.82 6.12
C ARG A 61 -23.45 -9.92 7.21
N ILE A 62 -24.01 -10.00 8.39
CA ILE A 62 -23.46 -9.33 9.56
C ILE A 62 -22.53 -10.28 10.28
N ILE A 63 -21.30 -9.83 10.56
CA ILE A 63 -20.34 -10.56 11.38
C ILE A 63 -20.07 -9.74 12.63
N VAL A 64 -20.25 -10.37 13.77
CA VAL A 64 -20.16 -9.73 15.09
C VAL A 64 -19.12 -10.46 15.93
N LEU A 65 -18.20 -9.71 16.52
CA LEU A 65 -17.23 -10.26 17.46
C LEU A 65 -17.71 -9.96 18.89
N LEU A 66 -17.77 -11.00 19.72
CA LEU A 66 -18.20 -10.92 21.10
C LEU A 66 -17.12 -11.45 22.05
N GLU A 67 -17.19 -11.02 23.30
CA GLU A 67 -16.37 -11.59 24.37
C GLU A 67 -16.63 -13.09 24.54
N PRO A 68 -15.65 -13.87 25.06
CA PRO A 68 -15.76 -15.32 25.18
C PRO A 68 -16.94 -15.82 25.99
N ASP A 69 -17.36 -15.04 26.96
CA ASP A 69 -18.45 -15.34 27.93
C ASP A 69 -19.76 -14.60 27.65
N ALA A 70 -19.82 -13.88 26.49
CA ALA A 70 -21.02 -13.14 26.12
C ALA A 70 -22.19 -14.07 25.77
N ASP A 71 -23.40 -13.74 26.21
CA ASP A 71 -24.63 -14.38 25.76
C ASP A 71 -25.03 -13.81 24.38
N ALA A 72 -24.54 -14.45 23.30
CA ALA A 72 -24.79 -14.04 21.93
C ALA A 72 -26.31 -13.95 21.62
N GLY A 73 -27.11 -14.90 22.13
CA GLY A 73 -28.54 -14.89 21.90
C GLY A 73 -29.25 -13.69 22.53
N ALA A 74 -28.88 -13.34 23.77
CA ALA A 74 -29.45 -12.18 24.45
C ALA A 74 -29.01 -10.85 23.79
N LEU A 75 -27.77 -10.75 23.37
CA LEU A 75 -27.25 -9.55 22.66
C LEU A 75 -27.95 -9.36 21.32
N LEU A 76 -28.04 -10.41 20.50
CA LEU A 76 -28.74 -10.38 19.21
C LEU A 76 -30.22 -10.00 19.40
N ALA A 77 -30.91 -10.59 20.36
CA ALA A 77 -32.32 -10.28 20.62
C ALA A 77 -32.54 -8.79 20.95
N ARG A 78 -31.67 -8.20 21.77
CA ARG A 78 -31.72 -6.78 22.13
C ARG A 78 -31.43 -5.89 20.91
N ALA A 79 -30.37 -6.19 20.17
CA ALA A 79 -29.98 -5.41 18.99
C ALA A 79 -31.04 -5.46 17.88
N CYS A 80 -31.60 -6.64 17.59
CA CYS A 80 -32.65 -6.79 16.59
C CYS A 80 -33.90 -5.99 16.93
N VAL A 81 -34.34 -5.99 18.21
CA VAL A 81 -35.45 -5.15 18.65
C VAL A 81 -35.17 -3.66 18.47
N THR A 82 -33.95 -3.22 18.82
CA THR A 82 -33.55 -1.81 18.68
C THR A 82 -33.50 -1.40 17.21
N ALA A 83 -33.00 -2.29 16.35
CA ALA A 83 -32.93 -2.06 14.90
C ALA A 83 -34.27 -2.25 14.15
N GLY A 84 -35.36 -2.60 14.86
CA GLY A 84 -36.70 -2.74 14.28
C GLY A 84 -36.96 -4.06 13.54
N LEU A 85 -36.11 -5.07 13.70
CA LEU A 85 -36.37 -6.39 13.15
C LEU A 85 -37.51 -7.08 13.89
N THR A 86 -38.36 -7.82 13.17
CA THR A 86 -39.51 -8.53 13.72
C THR A 86 -39.15 -9.80 14.52
N GLY A 87 -37.88 -10.19 14.50
CA GLY A 87 -37.36 -11.36 15.21
C GLY A 87 -35.84 -11.47 15.05
N VAL A 88 -35.23 -12.39 15.78
CA VAL A 88 -33.79 -12.69 15.63
C VAL A 88 -33.62 -13.60 14.41
N PRO A 89 -32.80 -13.21 13.40
CA PRO A 89 -32.49 -14.07 12.26
C PRO A 89 -31.83 -15.38 12.72
N ALA A 90 -31.84 -16.39 11.87
CA ALA A 90 -31.01 -17.57 12.08
C ALA A 90 -29.52 -17.16 12.06
N TRP A 91 -28.78 -17.55 13.05
CA TRP A 91 -27.40 -17.18 13.25
C TRP A 91 -26.50 -18.40 13.54
N THR A 92 -25.23 -18.25 13.28
CA THR A 92 -24.18 -19.23 13.61
C THR A 92 -23.17 -18.58 14.53
N VAL A 93 -22.53 -19.39 15.39
CA VAL A 93 -21.41 -18.97 16.21
C VAL A 93 -20.22 -19.86 15.93
N GLU A 94 -19.07 -19.23 15.78
CA GLU A 94 -17.78 -19.89 15.63
C GLU A 94 -16.85 -19.37 16.72
N GLU A 95 -16.10 -20.27 17.35
CA GLU A 95 -15.04 -19.86 18.26
C GLU A 95 -13.87 -19.32 17.43
N VAL A 96 -13.51 -18.07 17.68
CA VAL A 96 -12.29 -17.46 17.14
C VAL A 96 -11.19 -17.64 18.18
N PRO A 97 -10.30 -18.61 18.02
CA PRO A 97 -9.19 -18.79 18.94
C PRO A 97 -8.39 -17.50 19.01
N GLU A 98 -7.82 -17.22 20.18
CA GLU A 98 -6.86 -16.13 20.32
C GLU A 98 -5.66 -16.43 19.39
N GLN A 99 -5.79 -15.98 18.17
CA GLN A 99 -4.73 -16.15 17.19
C GLN A 99 -3.70 -15.05 17.41
N ASN A 100 -2.45 -15.42 17.43
CA ASN A 100 -1.38 -14.44 17.36
C ASN A 100 -1.40 -13.82 15.93
N TRP A 101 -2.27 -12.81 15.76
CA TRP A 101 -2.44 -12.09 14.48
C TRP A 101 -1.09 -11.61 13.92
N VAL A 102 -0.13 -11.34 14.80
CA VAL A 102 1.23 -10.98 14.41
C VAL A 102 1.89 -12.16 13.68
N GLN A 103 1.83 -13.38 14.22
CA GLN A 103 2.40 -14.56 13.57
C GLN A 103 1.66 -14.93 12.29
N LEU A 104 0.33 -14.79 12.26
CA LEU A 104 -0.46 -15.06 11.05
C LEU A 104 -0.14 -14.07 9.94
N THR A 105 -0.07 -12.79 10.26
CA THR A 105 0.34 -11.75 9.31
C THR A 105 1.78 -12.00 8.85
N GLN A 106 2.68 -12.32 9.77
CA GLN A 106 4.06 -12.65 9.44
C GLN A 106 4.20 -13.84 8.50
N SER A 107 3.39 -14.90 8.69
CA SER A 107 3.44 -16.09 7.85
C SER A 107 2.94 -15.87 6.41
N GLN A 108 2.26 -14.77 6.13
CA GLN A 108 1.76 -14.43 4.79
C GLN A 108 2.77 -13.67 3.93
N PHE A 109 3.88 -13.22 4.53
CA PHE A 109 4.86 -12.38 3.83
C PHE A 109 6.23 -13.05 3.80
N ASP A 110 6.48 -13.76 2.71
CA ASP A 110 7.79 -14.34 2.42
C ASP A 110 8.75 -13.29 1.84
N PRO A 111 10.08 -13.54 1.92
CA PRO A 111 11.07 -12.71 1.24
C PRO A 111 10.82 -12.63 -0.27
N ILE A 112 10.85 -11.42 -0.82
CA ILE A 112 10.58 -11.14 -2.22
C ILE A 112 11.90 -11.01 -2.98
N ARG A 113 12.14 -11.87 -3.97
CA ARG A 113 13.26 -11.72 -4.88
C ARG A 113 12.93 -10.67 -5.95
N VAL A 114 13.65 -9.56 -5.95
CA VAL A 114 13.54 -8.52 -6.98
C VAL A 114 14.40 -8.89 -8.18
N SER A 115 15.68 -9.21 -7.95
CA SER A 115 16.65 -9.66 -8.94
C SER A 115 17.56 -10.77 -8.39
N GLU A 116 18.62 -11.10 -9.08
CA GLU A 116 19.66 -12.03 -8.54
C GLU A 116 20.44 -11.41 -7.38
N ARG A 117 20.53 -10.08 -7.32
CA ARG A 117 21.35 -9.34 -6.37
C ARG A 117 20.54 -8.53 -5.35
N LEU A 118 19.21 -8.50 -5.46
CA LEU A 118 18.35 -7.64 -4.64
C LEU A 118 17.14 -8.40 -4.11
N TRP A 119 16.97 -8.38 -2.79
CA TRP A 119 15.85 -8.99 -2.08
C TRP A 119 15.18 -7.98 -1.15
N ILE A 120 13.89 -8.17 -0.94
CA ILE A 120 13.12 -7.51 0.13
C ILE A 120 12.82 -8.60 1.16
N VAL A 121 13.22 -8.37 2.39
CA VAL A 121 13.17 -9.38 3.45
C VAL A 121 12.44 -8.79 4.65
N PRO A 122 11.29 -9.35 5.05
CA PRO A 122 10.65 -8.98 6.31
C PRO A 122 11.58 -9.23 7.50
N SER A 123 11.48 -8.41 8.56
CA SER A 123 12.42 -8.45 9.70
C SER A 123 12.40 -9.78 10.48
N TRP A 124 11.34 -10.57 10.34
CA TRP A 124 11.20 -11.89 10.97
C TRP A 124 11.74 -13.05 10.11
N HIS A 125 12.27 -12.76 8.92
CA HIS A 125 12.91 -13.75 8.06
C HIS A 125 14.42 -13.55 8.02
N SER A 126 15.15 -14.65 7.83
CA SER A 126 16.57 -14.59 7.48
C SER A 126 16.71 -14.28 5.98
N ALA A 127 17.77 -13.57 5.62
CA ALA A 127 18.07 -13.29 4.23
C ALA A 127 18.28 -14.59 3.43
N PRO A 128 17.52 -14.85 2.35
CA PRO A 128 17.69 -16.07 1.54
C PRO A 128 19.07 -16.14 0.89
N ASP A 129 19.65 -15.01 0.51
CA ASP A 129 21.01 -14.88 0.03
C ASP A 129 21.73 -13.77 0.79
N PRO A 130 22.58 -14.10 1.78
CA PRO A 130 23.32 -13.10 2.55
C PRO A 130 24.35 -12.29 1.72
N ALA A 131 24.75 -12.77 0.53
CA ALA A 131 25.68 -12.07 -0.35
C ALA A 131 24.96 -11.00 -1.22
N ALA A 132 23.65 -11.10 -1.36
CA ALA A 132 22.85 -10.15 -2.08
C ALA A 132 22.57 -8.88 -1.25
N VAL A 133 22.08 -7.84 -1.90
CA VAL A 133 21.53 -6.65 -1.23
C VAL A 133 20.17 -7.00 -0.67
N ASN A 134 20.08 -7.08 0.65
CA ASN A 134 18.83 -7.38 1.35
C ASN A 134 18.27 -6.10 1.95
N LEU A 135 17.05 -5.74 1.55
CA LEU A 135 16.29 -4.60 2.08
C LEU A 135 15.36 -5.15 3.16
N VAL A 136 15.60 -4.79 4.41
CA VAL A 136 14.76 -5.22 5.53
C VAL A 136 13.55 -4.29 5.62
N LEU A 137 12.39 -4.79 5.23
CA LEU A 137 11.13 -4.05 5.21
C LEU A 137 9.98 -4.92 5.65
N ASP A 138 9.24 -4.44 6.64
CA ASP A 138 8.03 -5.08 7.11
C ASP A 138 6.81 -4.51 6.36
N PRO A 139 5.83 -5.34 6.00
CA PRO A 139 4.54 -4.87 5.56
C PRO A 139 3.95 -3.92 6.60
N GLY A 140 3.54 -2.75 6.18
CA GLY A 140 3.03 -1.70 7.07
C GLY A 140 1.99 -0.83 6.38
N MET A 141 1.51 0.19 7.10
CA MET A 141 0.51 1.15 6.57
C MET A 141 1.08 2.09 5.50
N ALA A 142 2.41 2.27 5.43
CA ALA A 142 3.04 3.07 4.38
C ALA A 142 3.09 2.29 3.07
N PHE A 143 2.74 2.95 1.96
CA PHE A 143 2.80 2.39 0.61
C PHE A 143 4.25 2.03 0.24
N GLY A 144 4.43 0.95 -0.53
CA GLY A 144 5.77 0.52 -0.98
C GLY A 144 6.33 -0.68 -0.22
N THR A 145 5.54 -1.74 -0.02
CA THR A 145 6.00 -3.02 0.57
C THR A 145 6.93 -3.80 -0.37
N GLY A 146 7.08 -3.36 -1.61
CA GLY A 146 7.92 -4.02 -2.62
C GLY A 146 7.25 -5.13 -3.41
N SER A 147 6.06 -5.57 -3.04
CA SER A 147 5.30 -6.57 -3.79
C SER A 147 4.72 -6.03 -5.11
N HIS A 148 4.40 -4.74 -5.15
CA HIS A 148 3.77 -4.12 -6.32
C HIS A 148 4.72 -4.09 -7.54
N PRO A 149 4.24 -4.37 -8.76
CA PRO A 149 5.04 -4.36 -9.98
C PRO A 149 5.83 -3.07 -10.20
N THR A 150 5.24 -1.90 -9.91
CA THR A 150 5.88 -0.58 -10.08
C THR A 150 7.11 -0.41 -9.20
N THR A 151 7.05 -0.89 -7.95
CA THR A 151 8.19 -0.84 -7.02
C THR A 151 9.33 -1.72 -7.53
N ARG A 152 9.01 -2.90 -8.03
CA ARG A 152 10.02 -3.82 -8.61
C ARG A 152 10.68 -3.20 -9.84
N LEU A 153 9.93 -2.59 -10.75
CA LEU A 153 10.46 -1.88 -11.91
C LEU A 153 11.45 -0.79 -11.52
N CYS A 154 11.12 0.03 -10.51
CA CYS A 154 12.02 1.08 -10.02
C CYS A 154 13.26 0.50 -9.33
N LEU A 155 13.14 -0.56 -8.54
CA LEU A 155 14.27 -1.23 -7.88
C LEU A 155 15.24 -1.83 -8.92
N GLU A 156 14.73 -2.53 -9.92
CA GLU A 156 15.54 -3.06 -11.03
C GLU A 156 16.19 -1.95 -11.86
N TRP A 157 15.50 -0.81 -12.03
CA TRP A 157 16.10 0.35 -12.67
C TRP A 157 17.23 0.95 -11.82
N LEU A 158 17.04 1.11 -10.52
CA LEU A 158 18.07 1.60 -9.59
C LEU A 158 19.29 0.67 -9.58
N GLU A 159 19.10 -0.64 -9.55
CA GLU A 159 20.19 -1.61 -9.58
C GLU A 159 21.08 -1.46 -10.81
N ARG A 160 20.50 -1.13 -11.98
CA ARG A 160 21.23 -0.92 -13.24
C ARG A 160 21.88 0.45 -13.34
N ASN A 161 21.45 1.44 -12.53
CA ASN A 161 21.84 2.83 -12.73
C ASN A 161 22.59 3.46 -11.56
N VAL A 162 22.43 2.95 -10.33
CA VAL A 162 23.18 3.42 -9.19
C VAL A 162 24.67 3.03 -9.36
N HIS A 163 25.53 4.00 -9.15
CA HIS A 163 26.97 3.81 -9.13
C HIS A 163 27.57 4.49 -7.89
N ALA A 164 28.75 4.08 -7.51
CA ALA A 164 29.43 4.61 -6.31
C ALA A 164 29.52 6.14 -6.36
N GLY A 165 29.07 6.77 -5.28
CA GLY A 165 29.14 8.22 -5.09
C GLY A 165 28.03 9.04 -5.76
N CYS A 166 27.14 8.44 -6.57
CA CYS A 166 26.03 9.18 -7.16
C CYS A 166 25.05 9.73 -6.11
N SER A 167 24.40 10.84 -6.44
CA SER A 167 23.31 11.42 -5.67
C SER A 167 21.96 10.95 -6.18
N VAL A 168 21.06 10.57 -5.29
CA VAL A 168 19.73 10.03 -5.62
C VAL A 168 18.64 10.80 -4.89
N LEU A 169 17.59 11.16 -5.62
CA LEU A 169 16.33 11.70 -5.06
C LEU A 169 15.20 10.69 -5.31
N ASP A 170 14.51 10.30 -4.26
CA ASP A 170 13.28 9.51 -4.26
C ASP A 170 12.10 10.45 -4.00
N TYR A 171 11.33 10.76 -5.05
CA TYR A 171 10.23 11.73 -4.99
C TYR A 171 8.88 11.02 -4.82
N GLY A 172 8.24 11.20 -3.66
CA GLY A 172 7.13 10.37 -3.20
C GLY A 172 7.65 9.07 -2.61
N CYS A 173 8.51 9.19 -1.59
CA CYS A 173 9.32 8.04 -1.14
C CYS A 173 8.54 6.97 -0.37
N GLY A 174 7.34 7.28 0.15
CA GLY A 174 6.53 6.32 0.90
C GLY A 174 7.32 5.67 2.04
N SER A 175 7.41 4.35 2.01
CA SER A 175 8.20 3.55 2.97
C SER A 175 9.72 3.82 2.93
N GLY A 176 10.20 4.58 1.94
CA GLY A 176 11.62 4.82 1.69
C GLY A 176 12.34 3.69 0.95
N ILE A 177 11.62 2.70 0.44
CA ILE A 177 12.23 1.48 -0.14
C ILE A 177 13.21 1.80 -1.27
N LEU A 178 12.88 2.75 -2.18
CA LEU A 178 13.74 3.10 -3.31
C LEU A 178 14.97 3.87 -2.85
N ALA A 179 14.80 4.82 -1.92
CA ALA A 179 15.91 5.54 -1.29
C ALA A 179 16.86 4.58 -0.55
N ILE A 180 16.32 3.65 0.24
CA ILE A 180 17.10 2.66 0.99
C ILE A 180 17.85 1.73 0.00
N ALA A 181 17.17 1.28 -1.07
CA ALA A 181 17.81 0.49 -2.12
C ALA A 181 18.97 1.23 -2.77
N ALA A 182 18.78 2.50 -3.15
CA ALA A 182 19.83 3.32 -3.73
C ALA A 182 21.06 3.43 -2.81
N ALA A 183 20.85 3.66 -1.51
CA ALA A 183 21.93 3.72 -0.53
C ALA A 183 22.65 2.36 -0.39
N ARG A 184 21.92 1.25 -0.33
CA ARG A 184 22.49 -0.12 -0.25
C ARG A 184 23.23 -0.52 -1.52
N LEU A 185 22.85 0.04 -2.67
CA LEU A 185 23.52 -0.16 -3.96
C LEU A 185 24.77 0.71 -4.14
N GLY A 186 25.07 1.62 -3.18
CA GLY A 186 26.31 2.39 -3.15
C GLY A 186 26.18 3.86 -3.56
N ALA A 187 24.98 4.42 -3.59
CA ALA A 187 24.79 5.86 -3.75
C ALA A 187 25.49 6.63 -2.63
N GLY A 188 26.13 7.76 -2.95
CA GLY A 188 26.90 8.57 -2.00
C GLY A 188 26.04 9.54 -1.21
N SER A 189 24.90 9.96 -1.77
CA SER A 189 23.95 10.86 -1.12
C SER A 189 22.54 10.47 -1.56
N VAL A 190 21.64 10.27 -0.59
CA VAL A 190 20.26 9.88 -0.88
C VAL A 190 19.30 10.76 -0.10
N VAL A 191 18.33 11.29 -0.81
CA VAL A 191 17.24 12.10 -0.25
C VAL A 191 15.91 11.49 -0.67
N GLY A 192 14.98 11.35 0.26
CA GLY A 192 13.59 11.00 0.01
C GLY A 192 12.67 12.14 0.41
N VAL A 193 11.61 12.37 -0.34
CA VAL A 193 10.57 13.35 -0.01
C VAL A 193 9.19 12.74 -0.15
N ASP A 194 8.31 13.07 0.78
CA ASP A 194 6.91 12.67 0.70
C ASP A 194 6.00 13.78 1.22
N ILE A 195 4.75 13.81 0.76
CA ILE A 195 3.73 14.74 1.25
C ILE A 195 3.13 14.28 2.59
N ASP A 196 3.16 12.97 2.85
CA ASP A 196 2.63 12.38 4.07
C ASP A 196 3.72 12.32 5.16
N PRO A 197 3.56 13.05 6.28
CA PRO A 197 4.50 12.98 7.40
C PRO A 197 4.69 11.57 7.97
N LEU A 198 3.64 10.73 7.95
CA LEU A 198 3.72 9.34 8.42
C LEU A 198 4.59 8.48 7.50
N ALA A 199 4.53 8.73 6.19
CA ALA A 199 5.44 8.09 5.24
C ALA A 199 6.90 8.48 5.51
N VAL A 200 7.15 9.76 5.78
CA VAL A 200 8.50 10.26 6.15
C VAL A 200 9.02 9.61 7.43
N GLU A 201 8.18 9.45 8.44
CA GLU A 201 8.55 8.74 9.68
C GLU A 201 8.86 7.26 9.42
N ALA A 202 8.02 6.58 8.65
CA ALA A 202 8.23 5.19 8.26
C ALA A 202 9.53 5.01 7.48
N ALA A 203 9.81 5.90 6.51
CA ALA A 203 11.05 5.89 5.74
C ALA A 203 12.29 6.07 6.62
N ARG A 204 12.25 6.95 7.61
CA ARG A 204 13.34 7.13 8.59
C ARG A 204 13.56 5.88 9.43
N ALA A 205 12.49 5.28 9.95
CA ALA A 205 12.57 4.05 10.74
C ALA A 205 13.13 2.89 9.89
N ASN A 206 12.68 2.75 8.65
CA ASN A 206 13.17 1.74 7.72
C ASN A 206 14.64 1.96 7.32
N SER A 207 15.05 3.23 7.14
CA SER A 207 16.45 3.59 6.87
C SER A 207 17.38 3.18 8.03
N GLN A 208 16.96 3.44 9.27
CA GLN A 208 17.67 3.00 10.47
C GLN A 208 17.78 1.48 10.56
N ARG A 209 16.68 0.76 10.30
CA ARG A 209 16.64 -0.71 10.31
C ARG A 209 17.58 -1.31 9.28
N ASN A 210 17.74 -0.66 8.15
CA ASN A 210 18.66 -1.08 7.08
C ASN A 210 20.11 -0.58 7.27
N ALA A 211 20.39 0.15 8.34
CA ALA A 211 21.70 0.74 8.65
C ALA A 211 22.26 1.58 7.47
N VAL A 212 21.41 2.36 6.80
CA VAL A 212 21.80 3.27 5.73
C VAL A 212 21.63 4.72 6.12
N THR A 213 22.42 5.59 5.51
CA THR A 213 22.31 7.04 5.67
C THR A 213 21.52 7.60 4.50
N ALA A 214 20.27 8.00 4.74
CA ALA A 214 19.44 8.73 3.81
C ALA A 214 18.70 9.83 4.59
N THR A 215 18.41 10.94 3.91
CA THR A 215 17.68 12.07 4.52
C THR A 215 16.25 12.08 3.99
N PHE A 216 15.27 12.22 4.88
CA PHE A 216 13.87 12.24 4.49
C PHE A 216 13.19 13.52 4.94
N HIS A 217 12.50 14.19 4.02
CA HIS A 217 11.85 15.49 4.23
C HIS A 217 10.36 15.39 3.90
N ASP A 218 9.57 16.17 4.64
CA ASP A 218 8.24 16.54 4.24
C ASP A 218 8.31 17.46 3.00
N SER A 219 7.44 17.25 2.02
CA SER A 219 7.39 18.04 0.77
C SER A 219 7.07 19.54 0.99
N ALA A 220 6.59 19.92 2.19
CA ALA A 220 6.46 21.31 2.58
C ALA A 220 7.82 22.01 2.72
N GLN A 221 8.90 21.25 2.89
CA GLN A 221 10.26 21.77 2.92
C GLN A 221 10.88 21.71 1.54
N PRO A 222 11.47 22.80 1.03
CA PRO A 222 12.09 22.80 -0.28
C PRO A 222 13.26 21.83 -0.32
N VAL A 223 13.22 20.90 -1.28
CA VAL A 223 14.35 20.04 -1.57
C VAL A 223 15.36 20.84 -2.37
N ALA A 224 16.59 20.92 -1.87
CA ALA A 224 17.66 21.68 -2.53
C ALA A 224 18.44 20.79 -3.49
N GLY A 225 18.90 21.36 -4.61
CA GLY A 225 19.88 20.77 -5.50
C GLY A 225 19.27 19.97 -6.65
N ALA A 226 20.20 19.46 -7.45
CA ALA A 226 19.93 18.57 -8.58
C ALA A 226 20.76 17.30 -8.42
N TYR A 227 20.20 16.17 -8.82
CA TYR A 227 20.68 14.84 -8.52
C TYR A 227 21.12 14.11 -9.78
N ASP A 228 22.01 13.14 -9.61
CA ASP A 228 22.43 12.23 -10.68
C ASP A 228 21.29 11.35 -11.14
N LEU A 229 20.53 10.83 -10.19
CA LEU A 229 19.38 9.98 -10.40
C LEU A 229 18.18 10.54 -9.63
N VAL A 230 17.06 10.63 -10.31
CA VAL A 230 15.77 10.95 -9.70
C VAL A 230 14.81 9.79 -10.00
N VAL A 231 14.11 9.31 -8.98
CA VAL A 231 13.09 8.28 -9.14
C VAL A 231 11.79 8.75 -8.50
N ALA A 232 10.66 8.49 -9.15
CA ALA A 232 9.34 8.72 -8.60
C ALA A 232 8.41 7.56 -8.94
N ASN A 233 7.88 6.91 -7.92
CA ASN A 233 6.90 5.83 -8.04
C ASN A 233 5.57 6.29 -7.43
N ILE A 234 4.88 7.17 -8.12
CA ILE A 234 3.60 7.77 -7.71
C ILE A 234 2.59 7.69 -8.85
N LEU A 235 1.31 7.90 -8.55
CA LEU A 235 0.24 7.83 -9.54
C LEU A 235 0.42 8.85 -10.68
N SER A 236 -0.15 8.55 -11.84
CA SER A 236 -0.02 9.37 -13.05
C SER A 236 -0.52 10.80 -12.88
N ASN A 237 -1.61 11.03 -12.12
CA ASN A 237 -2.14 12.38 -11.89
C ASN A 237 -1.15 13.31 -11.16
N PRO A 238 -0.58 12.93 -10.00
CA PRO A 238 0.54 13.67 -9.41
C PRO A 238 1.73 13.87 -10.36
N LEU A 239 2.11 12.84 -11.13
CA LEU A 239 3.23 12.96 -12.08
C LEU A 239 3.00 14.07 -13.12
N ARG A 240 1.77 14.22 -13.65
CA ARG A 240 1.43 15.31 -14.58
C ARG A 240 1.67 16.70 -13.96
N VAL A 241 1.20 16.89 -12.74
CA VAL A 241 1.26 18.19 -12.05
C VAL A 241 2.68 18.53 -11.60
N LEU A 242 3.41 17.52 -11.11
CA LEU A 242 4.73 17.68 -10.51
C LEU A 242 5.88 17.62 -11.53
N ALA A 243 5.60 17.42 -12.82
CA ALA A 243 6.62 17.31 -13.84
C ALA A 243 7.68 18.42 -13.84
N PRO A 244 7.31 19.73 -13.73
CA PRO A 244 8.31 20.81 -13.65
C PRO A 244 9.21 20.67 -12.42
N ALA A 245 8.64 20.36 -11.25
CA ALA A 245 9.37 20.23 -10.00
C ALA A 245 10.33 19.03 -10.04
N ILE A 246 9.84 17.85 -10.45
CA ILE A 246 10.66 16.63 -10.56
C ILE A 246 11.80 16.86 -11.54
N CYS A 247 11.54 17.42 -12.75
CA CYS A 247 12.55 17.68 -13.75
C CYS A 247 13.58 18.73 -13.33
N ALA A 248 13.22 19.70 -12.47
CA ALA A 248 14.16 20.67 -11.92
C ALA A 248 15.24 19.99 -11.07
N HIS A 249 14.92 18.89 -10.39
CA HIS A 249 15.84 18.13 -9.57
C HIS A 249 16.75 17.16 -10.36
N VAL A 250 16.56 16.99 -11.65
CA VAL A 250 17.47 16.20 -12.49
C VAL A 250 18.60 17.11 -12.98
N ARG A 251 19.86 16.82 -12.67
CA ARG A 251 21.00 17.59 -13.18
C ARG A 251 21.18 17.40 -14.70
N SER A 252 21.96 18.25 -15.37
CA SER A 252 22.40 17.97 -16.74
C SER A 252 23.23 16.69 -16.78
N GLY A 253 22.95 15.80 -17.72
CA GLY A 253 23.48 14.45 -17.78
C GLY A 253 22.86 13.47 -16.75
N GLY A 254 22.00 13.94 -15.85
CA GLY A 254 21.29 13.10 -14.88
C GLY A 254 20.16 12.31 -15.52
N ARG A 255 19.68 11.31 -14.80
CA ARG A 255 18.64 10.38 -15.27
C ARG A 255 17.41 10.43 -14.38
N LEU A 256 16.25 10.28 -15.00
CA LEU A 256 14.94 10.21 -14.33
C LEU A 256 14.29 8.87 -14.62
N ALA A 257 13.69 8.26 -13.61
CA ALA A 257 12.77 7.13 -13.76
C ALA A 257 11.43 7.44 -13.10
N LEU A 258 10.35 7.10 -13.80
CA LEU A 258 8.98 7.29 -13.35
C LEU A 258 8.25 5.96 -13.44
N SER A 259 7.51 5.61 -12.40
CA SER A 259 6.59 4.46 -12.38
C SER A 259 5.32 4.79 -11.59
N GLY A 260 4.41 3.83 -11.42
CA GLY A 260 3.04 4.11 -10.99
C GLY A 260 2.15 4.52 -12.17
N ILE A 261 2.55 4.15 -13.38
CA ILE A 261 1.96 4.53 -14.67
C ILE A 261 1.46 3.26 -15.34
N LEU A 262 0.19 3.24 -15.75
CA LEU A 262 -0.34 2.18 -16.59
C LEU A 262 0.17 2.33 -18.03
N ARG A 263 0.26 1.22 -18.74
CA ARG A 263 0.74 1.19 -20.15
C ARG A 263 0.03 2.20 -21.05
N GLU A 264 -1.29 2.32 -20.89
CA GLU A 264 -2.12 3.26 -21.66
C GLU A 264 -1.83 4.75 -21.36
N GLN A 265 -1.21 5.05 -20.22
CA GLN A 265 -0.84 6.40 -19.80
C GLN A 265 0.60 6.77 -20.17
N ALA A 266 1.38 5.81 -20.67
CA ALA A 266 2.82 5.96 -20.90
C ALA A 266 3.16 7.07 -21.88
N ASP A 267 2.49 7.11 -23.03
CA ASP A 267 2.77 8.07 -24.10
C ASP A 267 2.46 9.50 -23.65
N GLU A 268 1.32 9.71 -22.97
CA GLU A 268 0.95 11.02 -22.42
C GLU A 268 1.98 11.54 -21.42
N ILE A 269 2.38 10.70 -20.45
CA ILE A 269 3.39 11.08 -19.45
C ILE A 269 4.74 11.35 -20.13
N ALA A 270 5.14 10.52 -21.08
CA ALA A 270 6.38 10.71 -21.81
C ALA A 270 6.39 12.04 -22.61
N GLU A 271 5.27 12.43 -23.21
CA GLU A 271 5.11 13.70 -23.92
C GLU A 271 5.23 14.90 -22.96
N ILE A 272 4.54 14.85 -21.79
CA ILE A 272 4.61 15.90 -20.78
C ILE A 272 6.06 16.14 -20.34
N TYR A 273 6.77 15.07 -19.95
CA TYR A 273 8.15 15.16 -19.49
C TYR A 273 9.14 15.48 -20.62
N GLY A 274 8.77 15.18 -21.89
CA GLY A 274 9.55 15.44 -23.08
C GLY A 274 9.98 16.91 -23.25
N GLN A 275 9.28 17.84 -22.60
CA GLN A 275 9.65 19.26 -22.57
C GLN A 275 10.99 19.53 -21.86
N TRP A 276 11.41 18.64 -20.95
CA TRP A 276 12.67 18.77 -20.18
C TRP A 276 13.69 17.71 -20.54
N LEU A 277 13.23 16.48 -20.78
CA LEU A 277 14.09 15.35 -21.13
C LEU A 277 13.29 14.29 -21.91
N PRO A 278 13.86 13.68 -22.96
CA PRO A 278 13.17 12.63 -23.69
C PRO A 278 12.97 11.40 -22.80
N MET A 279 11.73 10.94 -22.69
CA MET A 279 11.37 9.75 -21.93
C MET A 279 11.03 8.60 -22.87
N GLN A 280 11.37 7.39 -22.47
CA GLN A 280 10.97 6.16 -23.16
C GLN A 280 10.63 5.06 -22.15
N VAL A 281 9.87 4.06 -22.57
CA VAL A 281 9.61 2.87 -21.76
C VAL A 281 10.93 2.12 -21.58
N ALA A 282 11.42 2.10 -20.35
CA ALA A 282 12.65 1.40 -19.98
C ALA A 282 12.37 -0.07 -19.64
N ASP A 283 11.19 -0.36 -19.07
CA ASP A 283 10.76 -1.71 -18.69
C ASP A 283 9.26 -1.74 -18.46
N CYS A 284 8.66 -2.94 -18.46
CA CYS A 284 7.24 -3.13 -18.16
C CYS A 284 7.00 -4.45 -17.41
N ARG A 285 6.00 -4.47 -16.55
CA ARG A 285 5.57 -5.65 -15.80
C ARG A 285 4.06 -5.61 -15.63
N GLU A 286 3.39 -6.65 -16.12
CA GLU A 286 1.93 -6.65 -16.22
C GLU A 286 1.44 -5.43 -17.03
N ASP A 287 0.49 -4.66 -16.50
CA ASP A 287 0.00 -3.43 -17.14
C ASP A 287 0.76 -2.17 -16.72
N TRP A 288 1.82 -2.30 -15.91
CA TRP A 288 2.60 -1.18 -15.39
C TRP A 288 3.90 -0.96 -16.18
N VAL A 289 4.30 0.30 -16.28
CA VAL A 289 5.54 0.67 -16.97
C VAL A 289 6.46 1.48 -16.06
N CYS A 290 7.76 1.40 -16.38
CA CYS A 290 8.78 2.33 -15.94
C CYS A 290 9.23 3.16 -17.16
N LEU A 291 9.00 4.48 -17.10
CA LEU A 291 9.56 5.42 -18.08
C LEU A 291 10.90 5.91 -17.57
N ALA A 292 11.89 6.01 -18.45
CA ALA A 292 13.17 6.61 -18.08
C ALA A 292 13.72 7.52 -19.18
N GLY A 293 14.52 8.52 -18.75
CA GLY A 293 15.15 9.47 -19.66
C GLY A 293 16.41 10.07 -19.07
N THR A 294 17.18 10.77 -19.92
CA THR A 294 18.40 11.48 -19.55
C THR A 294 18.27 12.95 -19.92
N LYS A 295 18.51 13.84 -18.96
CA LYS A 295 18.50 15.29 -19.17
C LYS A 295 19.77 15.72 -19.91
N ARG A 296 19.62 16.46 -20.99
CA ARG A 296 20.73 16.98 -21.76
C ARG A 296 21.43 18.14 -21.08
#